data_2bd00da8f6acecba2faf00a6957d83ed
#
_entry.id   2bd00da8f6acecba2faf00a6957d83ed
#
_cell.length_a   1.000
_cell.length_b   1.000
_cell.length_c   1.000
_cell.angle_alpha   90.00
_cell.angle_beta   90.00
_cell.angle_gamma   90.00
#
_symmetry.space_group_name_H-M   'P 1'
#
loop_
_entity.id
_entity.type
_entity.pdbx_description
1 polymer ?
#
loop_
_entity_poly.entity_id
_entity_poly.type
_entity_poly.pdbx_seq_one_letter_code
_entity_poly.pdbx_strand_id
1 'polypeptide(L)'
;LLIFNNSNAQKINEKPFKLFSKSEKIELDQYGFIYHINKDNLVKFSKEGVPLYNYSNKLLGNITQLDISNPLRPLLFYKDQGIILALDNTLSLQKSEISLNELGLYQTSCISNSNFDNGIWLYDIDVNEVVKINHQAEVVFKSGNLSVILPNIRFPILKILEKNKKLYGVTPNQIIVLDQYGSLLNTINLKATNGLIIKDENLLGYDGNFIVN
;
A
#
# COMPACT_ATOMS: atom_id res chain seq x y z
N LEU A 1 30.78 8.26 -40.28
CA LEU A 1 30.04 9.48 -39.93
C LEU A 1 29.14 9.15 -38.75
N LEU A 2 29.54 9.54 -37.51
CA LEU A 2 28.78 9.35 -36.29
C LEU A 2 27.81 10.54 -36.17
N ILE A 3 26.51 10.28 -36.27
CA ILE A 3 25.47 11.27 -36.01
C ILE A 3 25.13 11.20 -34.53
N PHE A 4 25.57 12.19 -33.77
CA PHE A 4 25.11 12.38 -32.38
C PHE A 4 23.73 13.06 -32.42
N ASN A 5 22.69 12.31 -32.09
CA ASN A 5 21.40 12.91 -31.80
C ASN A 5 21.47 13.58 -30.41
N ASN A 6 21.53 14.90 -30.42
CA ASN A 6 21.33 15.70 -29.21
C ASN A 6 19.85 15.56 -28.77
N SER A 7 19.60 14.72 -27.80
CA SER A 7 18.37 14.74 -27.07
C SER A 7 18.35 15.97 -26.15
N ASN A 8 17.65 17.02 -26.56
CA ASN A 8 17.34 18.17 -25.70
C ASN A 8 16.47 17.68 -24.54
N ALA A 9 17.06 17.49 -23.37
CA ALA A 9 16.31 17.34 -22.14
C ALA A 9 15.49 18.62 -21.93
N GLN A 10 14.18 18.51 -22.04
CA GLN A 10 13.27 19.62 -21.72
C GLN A 10 13.47 19.98 -20.25
N LYS A 11 13.96 21.20 -19.99
CA LYS A 11 13.99 21.76 -18.64
C LYS A 11 12.54 21.92 -18.18
N ILE A 12 12.08 21.01 -17.35
CA ILE A 12 10.80 21.15 -16.68
C ILE A 12 10.97 22.27 -15.65
N ASN A 13 10.44 23.44 -15.94
CA ASN A 13 10.41 24.59 -15.04
C ASN A 13 9.25 24.42 -14.02
N GLU A 14 9.25 23.31 -13.30
CA GLU A 14 8.33 23.10 -12.19
C GLU A 14 8.88 23.77 -10.95
N LYS A 15 8.07 24.67 -10.35
CA LYS A 15 8.38 25.20 -9.03
C LYS A 15 8.45 24.02 -8.05
N PRO A 16 9.56 23.83 -7.33
CA PRO A 16 9.67 22.70 -6.41
C PRO A 16 8.55 22.81 -5.38
N PHE A 17 7.79 21.72 -5.23
CA PHE A 17 6.81 21.57 -4.16
C PHE A 17 7.58 21.66 -2.83
N LYS A 18 7.22 22.57 -1.96
CA LYS A 18 7.90 22.76 -0.68
C LYS A 18 7.53 21.61 0.24
N LEU A 19 8.40 20.60 0.32
CA LEU A 19 8.26 19.46 1.20
C LEU A 19 8.24 19.88 2.67
N PHE A 20 7.28 19.41 3.40
CA PHE A 20 7.08 19.55 4.82
C PHE A 20 8.09 18.69 5.62
N SER A 21 8.03 18.67 6.93
CA SER A 21 9.04 18.11 7.82
C SER A 21 9.33 16.61 7.63
N LYS A 22 10.48 16.14 8.15
CA LYS A 22 10.99 14.76 8.04
C LYS A 22 10.09 13.63 8.59
N SER A 23 9.03 13.96 9.33
CA SER A 23 8.11 13.00 9.96
C SER A 23 6.85 12.73 9.14
N GLU A 24 6.73 13.35 7.98
CA GLU A 24 5.50 13.32 7.18
C GLU A 24 5.65 12.35 6.03
N LYS A 25 4.56 11.64 5.71
CA LYS A 25 4.50 10.73 4.56
C LYS A 25 3.74 11.41 3.43
N ILE A 26 4.27 11.26 2.21
CA ILE A 26 3.62 11.74 0.99
C ILE A 26 3.43 10.56 0.07
N GLU A 27 2.22 10.40 -0.44
CA GLU A 27 1.87 9.40 -1.43
C GLU A 27 1.17 10.05 -2.62
N LEU A 28 1.29 9.44 -3.80
CA LEU A 28 0.67 9.90 -5.04
C LEU A 28 -0.23 8.79 -5.58
N ASP A 29 -1.44 9.14 -5.96
CA ASP A 29 -2.30 8.21 -6.67
C ASP A 29 -2.02 8.17 -8.18
N GLN A 30 -2.65 7.23 -8.86
CA GLN A 30 -2.50 7.03 -10.31
C GLN A 30 -2.98 8.23 -11.16
N TYR A 31 -3.76 9.13 -10.58
CA TYR A 31 -4.26 10.35 -11.23
C TYR A 31 -3.37 11.56 -10.92
N GLY A 32 -2.34 11.41 -10.07
CA GLY A 32 -1.41 12.46 -9.67
C GLY A 32 -1.91 13.37 -8.56
N PHE A 33 -2.98 13.01 -7.84
CA PHE A 33 -3.33 13.68 -6.58
C PHE A 33 -2.32 13.31 -5.50
N ILE A 34 -2.00 14.30 -4.66
CA ILE A 34 -1.01 14.16 -3.60
C ILE A 34 -1.73 13.96 -2.27
N TYR A 35 -1.32 12.99 -1.50
CA TYR A 35 -1.82 12.70 -0.17
C TYR A 35 -0.70 12.92 0.84
N HIS A 36 -0.94 13.81 1.78
CA HIS A 36 0.01 14.16 2.84
C HIS A 36 -0.53 13.68 4.19
N ILE A 37 0.27 12.87 4.87
CA ILE A 37 -0.06 12.31 6.18
C ILE A 37 0.86 12.94 7.22
N ASN A 38 0.26 13.53 8.24
CA ASN A 38 0.95 14.02 9.42
C ASN A 38 0.21 13.53 10.67
N LYS A 39 0.74 12.50 11.32
CA LYS A 39 0.13 11.83 12.48
C LYS A 39 -1.30 11.34 12.16
N ASP A 40 -2.30 11.93 12.82
CA ASP A 40 -3.73 11.64 12.68
C ASP A 40 -4.40 12.38 11.50
N ASN A 41 -3.67 13.27 10.85
CA ASN A 41 -4.22 14.12 9.79
C ASN A 41 -3.80 13.66 8.40
N LEU A 42 -4.76 13.52 7.50
CA LEU A 42 -4.60 13.25 6.08
C LEU A 42 -5.14 14.43 5.28
N VAL A 43 -4.33 14.98 4.39
CA VAL A 43 -4.75 16.05 3.46
C VAL A 43 -4.53 15.58 2.03
N LYS A 44 -5.55 15.72 1.20
CA LYS A 44 -5.49 15.50 -0.25
C LYS A 44 -5.32 16.81 -0.98
N PHE A 45 -4.35 16.85 -1.89
CA PHE A 45 -4.06 18.01 -2.73
C PHE A 45 -4.29 17.69 -4.21
N SER A 46 -4.56 18.72 -5.00
CA SER A 46 -4.52 18.62 -6.46
C SER A 46 -3.10 18.35 -6.97
N LYS A 47 -2.95 18.09 -8.26
CA LYS A 47 -1.64 17.96 -8.94
C LYS A 47 -0.79 19.23 -8.82
N GLU A 48 -1.46 20.38 -8.72
CA GLU A 48 -0.83 21.70 -8.59
C GLU A 48 -0.51 22.05 -7.13
N GLY A 49 -0.79 21.13 -6.19
CA GLY A 49 -0.51 21.32 -4.76
C GLY A 49 -1.55 22.17 -4.02
N VAL A 50 -2.77 22.32 -4.57
CA VAL A 50 -3.87 23.02 -3.89
C VAL A 50 -4.57 22.05 -2.95
N PRO A 51 -4.76 22.34 -1.64
CA PRO A 51 -5.49 21.48 -0.71
C PRO A 51 -6.96 21.38 -1.13
N LEU A 52 -7.46 20.14 -1.21
CA LEU A 52 -8.84 19.85 -1.64
C LEU A 52 -9.69 19.33 -0.48
N TYR A 53 -9.23 18.32 0.21
CA TYR A 53 -9.95 17.62 1.28
C TYR A 53 -9.02 17.26 2.42
N ASN A 54 -9.58 17.10 3.61
CA ASN A 54 -8.83 16.62 4.76
C ASN A 54 -9.68 15.66 5.61
N TYR A 55 -9.00 14.74 6.28
CA TYR A 55 -9.56 13.83 7.27
C TYR A 55 -8.65 13.81 8.50
N SER A 56 -9.23 13.79 9.69
CA SER A 56 -8.50 13.63 10.94
C SER A 56 -9.39 12.94 11.98
N ASN A 57 -8.81 11.98 12.70
CA ASN A 57 -9.46 11.35 13.85
C ASN A 57 -8.45 11.15 14.99
N LYS A 58 -8.43 12.07 15.93
CA LYS A 58 -7.50 12.06 17.07
C LYS A 58 -7.72 10.88 18.02
N LEU A 59 -8.95 10.34 18.07
CA LEU A 59 -9.28 9.21 18.95
C LEU A 59 -8.62 7.91 18.51
N LEU A 60 -8.40 7.75 17.20
CA LEU A 60 -7.73 6.57 16.62
C LEU A 60 -6.20 6.69 16.63
N GLY A 61 -5.66 7.86 16.96
CA GLY A 61 -4.22 8.10 17.01
C GLY A 61 -3.59 8.28 15.62
N ASN A 62 -2.35 7.83 15.44
CA ASN A 62 -1.61 8.07 14.20
C ASN A 62 -2.03 7.13 13.08
N ILE A 63 -2.17 7.67 11.86
CA ILE A 63 -2.35 6.89 10.65
C ILE A 63 -1.04 6.12 10.38
N THR A 64 -1.12 4.80 10.44
CA THR A 64 0.06 3.93 10.25
C THR A 64 0.30 3.66 8.77
N GLN A 65 -0.77 3.41 8.01
CA GLN A 65 -0.71 3.15 6.57
C GLN A 65 -1.89 3.82 5.85
N LEU A 66 -1.62 4.33 4.67
CA LEU A 66 -2.62 4.72 3.67
C LEU A 66 -2.48 3.79 2.47
N ASP A 67 -3.59 3.29 1.94
CA ASP A 67 -3.64 2.61 0.66
C ASP A 67 -4.55 3.39 -0.30
N ILE A 68 -3.96 3.95 -1.33
CA ILE A 68 -4.61 4.69 -2.42
C ILE A 68 -4.53 3.97 -3.76
N SER A 69 -4.30 2.66 -3.74
CA SER A 69 -4.34 1.83 -4.97
C SER A 69 -5.70 1.91 -5.67
N ASN A 70 -6.75 2.18 -4.89
CA ASN A 70 -8.05 2.61 -5.38
C ASN A 70 -8.36 4.03 -4.88
N PRO A 71 -8.14 5.08 -5.69
CA PRO A 71 -8.39 6.46 -5.28
C PRO A 71 -9.86 6.82 -5.00
N LEU A 72 -10.81 5.96 -5.41
CA LEU A 72 -12.23 6.11 -5.09
C LEU A 72 -12.59 5.49 -3.72
N ARG A 73 -11.66 4.70 -3.16
CA ARG A 73 -11.79 4.02 -1.87
C ARG A 73 -10.44 3.98 -1.13
N PRO A 74 -9.87 5.14 -0.74
CA PRO A 74 -8.68 5.16 0.11
C PRO A 74 -8.93 4.40 1.41
N LEU A 75 -7.97 3.57 1.84
CA LEU A 75 -8.01 2.91 3.13
C LEU A 75 -7.01 3.54 4.08
N LEU A 76 -7.47 3.89 5.29
CA LEU A 76 -6.62 4.27 6.41
C LEU A 76 -6.49 3.10 7.38
N PHE A 77 -5.28 2.81 7.79
CA PHE A 77 -5.01 1.80 8.81
C PHE A 77 -4.39 2.43 10.04
N TYR A 78 -5.02 2.19 11.18
CA TYR A 78 -4.58 2.54 12.52
C TYR A 78 -4.15 1.26 13.23
N LYS A 79 -2.89 0.88 13.00
CA LYS A 79 -2.34 -0.41 13.43
C LYS A 79 -2.47 -0.63 14.94
N ASP A 80 -2.15 0.40 15.74
CA ASP A 80 -2.15 0.30 17.20
C ASP A 80 -3.56 0.06 17.77
N GLN A 81 -4.60 0.47 17.05
CA GLN A 81 -6.01 0.25 17.39
C GLN A 81 -6.62 -0.98 16.72
N GLY A 82 -5.94 -1.53 15.70
CA GLY A 82 -6.49 -2.59 14.86
C GLY A 82 -7.72 -2.12 14.07
N ILE A 83 -7.74 -0.86 13.63
CA ILE A 83 -8.89 -0.24 12.95
C ILE A 83 -8.54 0.10 11.50
N ILE A 84 -9.45 -0.24 10.59
CA ILE A 84 -9.40 0.20 9.19
C ILE A 84 -10.60 1.09 8.89
N LEU A 85 -10.34 2.20 8.21
CA LEU A 85 -11.37 3.09 7.67
C LEU A 85 -11.32 3.08 6.15
N ALA A 86 -12.49 2.95 5.51
CA ALA A 86 -12.65 3.17 4.08
C ALA A 86 -13.26 4.56 3.85
N LEU A 87 -12.52 5.41 3.14
CA LEU A 87 -12.95 6.75 2.77
C LEU A 87 -13.42 6.77 1.31
N ASP A 88 -14.15 7.81 0.93
CA ASP A 88 -14.40 8.12 -0.47
C ASP A 88 -13.30 9.05 -1.05
N ASN A 89 -13.47 9.44 -2.30
CA ASN A 89 -12.52 10.32 -2.99
C ASN A 89 -12.48 11.76 -2.44
N THR A 90 -13.43 12.14 -1.59
CA THR A 90 -13.48 13.41 -0.85
C THR A 90 -12.99 13.30 0.59
N LEU A 91 -12.43 12.15 0.95
CA LEU A 91 -11.98 11.78 2.29
C LEU A 91 -13.11 11.71 3.33
N SER A 92 -14.34 11.50 2.91
CA SER A 92 -15.46 11.24 3.80
C SER A 92 -15.55 9.74 4.12
N LEU A 93 -15.92 9.42 5.35
CA LEU A 93 -16.08 8.01 5.79
C LEU A 93 -17.23 7.34 5.01
N GLN A 94 -16.94 6.24 4.32
CA GLN A 94 -17.95 5.52 3.52
C GLN A 94 -18.86 4.65 4.36
N LYS A 95 -18.30 4.00 5.40
CA LYS A 95 -19.01 3.07 6.29
C LYS A 95 -18.46 3.20 7.71
N SER A 96 -19.04 2.46 8.64
CA SER A 96 -18.45 2.28 9.98
C SER A 96 -17.02 1.74 9.89
N GLU A 97 -16.24 1.99 10.90
CA GLU A 97 -14.91 1.43 11.07
C GLU A 97 -14.93 -0.10 11.09
N ILE A 98 -13.84 -0.70 10.59
CA ILE A 98 -13.63 -2.14 10.64
C ILE A 98 -12.66 -2.42 11.78
N SER A 99 -13.16 -3.09 12.82
CA SER A 99 -12.35 -3.55 13.96
C SER A 99 -11.74 -4.93 13.63
N LEU A 100 -10.43 -4.97 13.47
CA LEU A 100 -9.72 -6.21 13.23
C LEU A 100 -9.69 -7.10 14.48
N ASN A 101 -9.75 -6.51 15.65
CA ASN A 101 -9.81 -7.24 16.93
C ASN A 101 -11.10 -8.08 17.04
N GLU A 102 -12.22 -7.56 16.54
CA GLU A 102 -13.49 -8.31 16.47
C GLU A 102 -13.43 -9.50 15.52
N LEU A 103 -12.51 -9.45 14.54
CA LEU A 103 -12.25 -10.54 13.60
C LEU A 103 -11.19 -11.53 14.09
N GLY A 104 -10.61 -11.31 15.28
CA GLY A 104 -9.51 -12.12 15.82
C GLY A 104 -8.16 -11.88 15.14
N LEU A 105 -8.00 -10.74 14.46
CA LEU A 105 -6.78 -10.35 13.72
C LEU A 105 -6.01 -9.28 14.51
N TYR A 106 -5.44 -9.67 15.63
CA TYR A 106 -4.85 -8.75 16.61
C TYR A 106 -3.51 -8.15 16.18
N GLN A 107 -2.77 -8.83 15.29
CA GLN A 107 -1.41 -8.43 14.89
C GLN A 107 -1.30 -8.20 13.38
N THR A 108 -2.30 -7.58 12.80
CA THR A 108 -2.21 -7.16 11.39
C THR A 108 -1.11 -6.10 11.24
N SER A 109 -0.16 -6.35 10.33
CA SER A 109 1.00 -5.47 10.12
C SER A 109 0.87 -4.57 8.92
N CYS A 110 0.17 -4.99 7.88
CA CYS A 110 -0.09 -4.20 6.67
C CYS A 110 -1.39 -4.63 5.97
N ILE A 111 -1.92 -3.71 5.17
CA ILE A 111 -3.18 -3.87 4.45
C ILE A 111 -3.04 -3.50 2.98
N SER A 112 -3.98 -3.97 2.13
CA SER A 112 -4.14 -3.49 0.75
C SER A 112 -5.59 -3.61 0.30
N ASN A 113 -6.05 -2.66 -0.51
CA ASN A 113 -7.32 -2.81 -1.22
C ASN A 113 -7.31 -4.07 -2.08
N SER A 114 -8.42 -4.79 -2.13
CA SER A 114 -8.71 -5.72 -3.21
C SER A 114 -9.53 -4.98 -4.27
N ASN A 115 -8.87 -4.63 -5.37
CA ASN A 115 -9.50 -3.90 -6.47
C ASN A 115 -10.43 -4.81 -7.31
N PHE A 116 -10.41 -6.11 -7.03
CA PHE A 116 -11.23 -7.08 -7.74
C PHE A 116 -12.67 -7.14 -7.21
N ASP A 117 -12.84 -7.08 -5.87
CA ASP A 117 -14.13 -7.34 -5.22
C ASP A 117 -14.45 -6.38 -4.05
N ASN A 118 -13.73 -5.26 -3.96
CA ASN A 118 -13.82 -4.30 -2.85
C ASN A 118 -13.57 -4.90 -1.46
N GLY A 119 -12.87 -6.03 -1.39
CA GLY A 119 -12.36 -6.60 -0.15
C GLY A 119 -11.10 -5.87 0.34
N ILE A 120 -10.49 -6.40 1.38
CA ILE A 120 -9.22 -5.91 1.92
C ILE A 120 -8.32 -7.10 2.19
N TRP A 121 -7.11 -7.06 1.66
CA TRP A 121 -6.05 -7.97 2.00
C TRP A 121 -5.34 -7.49 3.26
N LEU A 122 -4.99 -8.43 4.12
CA LEU A 122 -4.37 -8.21 5.42
C LEU A 122 -3.22 -9.20 5.57
N TYR A 123 -2.18 -8.81 6.31
CA TYR A 123 -1.15 -9.76 6.73
C TYR A 123 -1.07 -9.78 8.25
N ASP A 124 -1.36 -10.96 8.82
CA ASP A 124 -1.22 -11.26 10.23
C ASP A 124 0.20 -11.75 10.51
N ILE A 125 0.96 -10.99 11.30
CA ILE A 125 2.36 -11.26 11.57
C ILE A 125 2.57 -12.38 12.61
N ASP A 126 1.60 -12.59 13.51
CA ASP A 126 1.74 -13.60 14.56
C ASP A 126 1.76 -15.01 13.98
N VAL A 127 0.96 -15.26 12.97
CA VAL A 127 0.82 -16.56 12.32
C VAL A 127 1.43 -16.61 10.92
N ASN A 128 2.03 -15.50 10.44
CA ASN A 128 2.55 -15.34 9.07
C ASN A 128 1.51 -15.70 8.01
N GLU A 129 0.32 -15.17 8.14
CA GLU A 129 -0.82 -15.51 7.29
C GLU A 129 -1.32 -14.30 6.49
N VAL A 130 -1.60 -14.51 5.22
CA VAL A 130 -2.36 -13.56 4.40
C VAL A 130 -3.83 -13.86 4.58
N VAL A 131 -4.60 -12.85 4.91
CA VAL A 131 -6.04 -12.95 5.14
C VAL A 131 -6.76 -12.00 4.18
N LYS A 132 -7.94 -12.38 3.72
CA LYS A 132 -8.83 -11.49 2.96
C LYS A 132 -10.14 -11.33 3.69
N ILE A 133 -10.59 -10.11 3.83
CA ILE A 133 -11.96 -9.79 4.25
C ILE A 133 -12.75 -9.22 3.07
N ASN A 134 -14.05 -9.48 3.06
CA ASN A 134 -14.96 -8.91 2.07
C ASN A 134 -15.42 -7.50 2.48
N HIS A 135 -16.32 -6.91 1.69
CA HIS A 135 -16.86 -5.57 1.94
C HIS A 135 -17.84 -5.50 3.15
N GLN A 136 -18.26 -6.63 3.71
CA GLN A 136 -19.00 -6.74 4.97
C GLN A 136 -18.09 -6.92 6.19
N ALA A 137 -16.77 -6.89 6.01
CA ALA A 137 -15.77 -7.21 7.01
C ALA A 137 -15.81 -8.67 7.51
N GLU A 138 -16.20 -9.61 6.65
CA GLU A 138 -16.16 -11.04 6.95
C GLU A 138 -14.89 -11.65 6.37
N VAL A 139 -14.24 -12.55 7.12
CA VAL A 139 -13.06 -13.28 6.65
C VAL A 139 -13.51 -14.30 5.58
N VAL A 140 -13.03 -14.11 4.36
CA VAL A 140 -13.38 -14.97 3.20
C VAL A 140 -12.23 -15.85 2.72
N PHE A 141 -10.99 -15.54 3.16
CA PHE A 141 -9.82 -16.33 2.80
C PHE A 141 -8.73 -16.23 3.87
N LYS A 142 -8.01 -17.34 4.07
CA LYS A 142 -6.78 -17.45 4.85
C LYS A 142 -5.78 -18.33 4.11
N SER A 143 -4.53 -17.88 3.98
CA SER A 143 -3.48 -18.62 3.27
C SER A 143 -2.95 -19.81 4.04
N GLY A 144 -3.21 -19.89 5.35
CA GLY A 144 -2.41 -20.69 6.25
C GLY A 144 -1.02 -20.08 6.51
N ASN A 145 -0.24 -20.70 7.38
CA ASN A 145 1.06 -20.20 7.78
C ASN A 145 2.07 -20.24 6.61
N LEU A 146 2.35 -19.09 6.02
CA LEU A 146 3.25 -18.98 4.87
C LEU A 146 4.70 -19.37 5.20
N SER A 147 5.14 -19.25 6.44
CA SER A 147 6.50 -19.69 6.81
C SER A 147 6.66 -21.21 6.80
N VAL A 148 5.58 -21.96 6.93
CA VAL A 148 5.55 -23.42 6.76
C VAL A 148 5.46 -23.79 5.27
N ILE A 149 4.63 -23.07 4.53
CA ILE A 149 4.42 -23.33 3.09
C ILE A 149 5.65 -22.93 2.26
N LEU A 150 6.36 -21.88 2.68
CA LEU A 150 7.48 -21.28 1.98
C LEU A 150 8.72 -21.20 2.91
N PRO A 151 9.29 -22.32 3.32
CA PRO A 151 10.34 -22.35 4.36
C PRO A 151 11.65 -21.64 3.96
N ASN A 152 11.86 -21.40 2.67
CA ASN A 152 13.04 -20.73 2.15
C ASN A 152 12.88 -19.20 2.06
N ILE A 153 11.71 -18.67 2.43
CA ILE A 153 11.44 -17.23 2.44
C ILE A 153 11.62 -16.67 3.83
N ARG A 154 12.30 -15.52 3.89
CA ARG A 154 12.49 -14.79 5.14
C ARG A 154 11.28 -13.89 5.40
N PHE A 155 10.52 -14.20 6.42
CA PHE A 155 9.41 -13.39 6.92
C PHE A 155 9.89 -12.30 7.91
N PRO A 156 9.04 -11.30 8.25
CA PRO A 156 7.64 -11.15 7.84
C PRO A 156 7.46 -10.54 6.45
N ILE A 157 6.22 -10.52 5.95
CA ILE A 157 5.81 -9.63 4.87
C ILE A 157 5.74 -8.20 5.43
N LEU A 158 6.47 -7.27 4.80
CA LEU A 158 6.60 -5.88 5.21
C LEU A 158 5.53 -4.99 4.60
N LYS A 159 5.08 -5.34 3.39
CA LYS A 159 4.07 -4.64 2.62
C LYS A 159 3.34 -5.61 1.71
N ILE A 160 2.04 -5.42 1.56
CA ILE A 160 1.24 -6.08 0.53
C ILE A 160 0.64 -5.04 -0.40
N LEU A 161 0.46 -5.40 -1.65
CA LEU A 161 -0.24 -4.58 -2.64
C LEU A 161 -0.86 -5.47 -3.72
N GLU A 162 -2.07 -5.11 -4.15
CA GLU A 162 -2.74 -5.78 -5.28
C GLU A 162 -2.60 -4.97 -6.56
N LYS A 163 -2.17 -5.62 -7.62
CA LYS A 163 -2.13 -5.05 -8.98
C LYS A 163 -2.37 -6.14 -10.01
N ASN A 164 -3.15 -5.85 -11.05
CA ASN A 164 -3.42 -6.76 -12.16
C ASN A 164 -3.90 -8.16 -11.71
N LYS A 165 -4.81 -8.21 -10.71
CA LYS A 165 -5.34 -9.44 -10.10
C LYS A 165 -4.27 -10.33 -9.43
N LYS A 166 -3.13 -9.77 -9.08
CA LYS A 166 -2.07 -10.43 -8.31
C LYS A 166 -1.81 -9.67 -7.02
N LEU A 167 -1.61 -10.40 -5.94
CA LEU A 167 -1.20 -9.85 -4.66
C LEU A 167 0.31 -10.06 -4.50
N TYR A 168 1.02 -8.99 -4.26
CA TYR A 168 2.47 -8.97 -4.07
C TYR A 168 2.76 -8.75 -2.59
N GLY A 169 3.41 -9.73 -1.96
CA GLY A 169 3.90 -9.63 -0.59
C GLY A 169 5.40 -9.36 -0.59
N VAL A 170 5.80 -8.16 -0.18
CA VAL A 170 7.21 -7.77 -0.07
C VAL A 170 7.78 -8.32 1.23
N THR A 171 8.79 -9.20 1.13
CA THR A 171 9.56 -9.71 2.28
C THR A 171 10.95 -9.04 2.34
N PRO A 172 11.76 -9.27 3.37
CA PRO A 172 13.09 -8.68 3.47
C PRO A 172 14.03 -8.96 2.28
N ASN A 173 13.82 -10.04 1.54
CA ASN A 173 14.73 -10.48 0.48
C ASN A 173 14.07 -10.86 -0.84
N GLN A 174 12.75 -11.04 -0.88
CA GLN A 174 12.02 -11.52 -2.04
C GLN A 174 10.62 -10.91 -2.09
N ILE A 175 9.94 -11.09 -3.21
CA ILE A 175 8.53 -10.80 -3.36
C ILE A 175 7.79 -12.13 -3.56
N ILE A 176 6.75 -12.35 -2.76
CA ILE A 176 5.79 -13.45 -2.93
C ILE A 176 4.68 -12.93 -3.84
N VAL A 177 4.30 -13.71 -4.84
CA VAL A 177 3.20 -13.36 -5.74
C VAL A 177 2.09 -14.39 -5.61
N LEU A 178 0.93 -13.94 -5.17
CA LEU A 178 -0.30 -14.72 -5.08
C LEU A 178 -1.28 -14.28 -6.17
N ASP A 179 -2.21 -15.15 -6.56
CA ASP A 179 -3.33 -14.78 -7.40
C ASP A 179 -4.42 -14.04 -6.61
N GLN A 180 -5.49 -13.64 -7.30
CA GLN A 180 -6.63 -12.96 -6.69
C GLN A 180 -7.41 -13.82 -5.67
N TYR A 181 -7.16 -15.13 -5.64
CA TYR A 181 -7.76 -16.09 -4.71
C TYR A 181 -6.81 -16.47 -3.58
N GLY A 182 -5.57 -15.93 -3.59
CA GLY A 182 -4.55 -16.18 -2.57
C GLY A 182 -3.66 -17.39 -2.84
N SER A 183 -3.78 -18.06 -3.99
CA SER A 183 -2.90 -19.17 -4.34
C SER A 183 -1.52 -18.65 -4.76
N LEU A 184 -0.45 -19.34 -4.33
CA LEU A 184 0.91 -18.98 -4.70
C LEU A 184 1.11 -19.17 -6.22
N LEU A 185 1.52 -18.11 -6.90
CA LEU A 185 1.91 -18.16 -8.30
C LEU A 185 3.42 -18.38 -8.45
N ASN A 186 4.22 -17.52 -7.82
CA ASN A 186 5.68 -17.60 -7.83
C ASN A 186 6.30 -16.74 -6.72
N THR A 187 7.63 -16.78 -6.65
CA THR A 187 8.44 -15.85 -5.87
C THR A 187 9.45 -15.15 -6.78
N ILE A 188 9.71 -13.87 -6.51
CA ILE A 188 10.64 -13.05 -7.30
C ILE A 188 11.79 -12.64 -6.40
N ASN A 189 13.01 -12.91 -6.84
CA ASN A 189 14.22 -12.56 -6.10
C ASN A 189 14.56 -11.08 -6.31
N LEU A 190 13.73 -10.20 -5.75
CA LEU A 190 13.85 -8.76 -5.83
C LEU A 190 13.70 -8.14 -4.44
N LYS A 191 14.68 -7.32 -4.02
CA LYS A 191 14.59 -6.54 -2.79
C LYS A 191 13.84 -5.24 -3.05
N ALA A 192 12.75 -5.04 -2.31
CA ALA A 192 11.88 -3.88 -2.48
C ALA A 192 11.37 -3.35 -1.12
N THR A 193 12.20 -3.45 -0.08
CA THR A 193 11.82 -3.15 1.31
C THR A 193 11.36 -1.72 1.53
N ASN A 194 11.90 -0.77 0.75
CA ASN A 194 11.59 0.65 0.84
C ASN A 194 10.62 1.14 -0.24
N GLY A 195 10.36 0.32 -1.26
CA GLY A 195 9.40 0.67 -2.30
C GLY A 195 9.28 -0.41 -3.36
N LEU A 196 8.07 -0.62 -3.86
CA LEU A 196 7.76 -1.45 -5.01
C LEU A 196 6.83 -0.69 -5.93
N ILE A 197 7.24 -0.55 -7.18
CA ILE A 197 6.43 0.01 -8.26
C ILE A 197 6.14 -1.12 -9.23
N ILE A 198 4.86 -1.27 -9.58
CA ILE A 198 4.41 -2.23 -10.58
C ILE A 198 3.79 -1.43 -11.72
N LYS A 199 4.42 -1.49 -12.88
CA LYS A 199 3.94 -0.85 -14.10
C LYS A 199 3.89 -1.88 -15.21
N ASP A 200 2.70 -2.12 -15.72
CA ASP A 200 2.41 -3.20 -16.67
C ASP A 200 2.84 -4.55 -16.07
N GLU A 201 3.83 -5.22 -16.66
CA GLU A 201 4.41 -6.47 -16.15
C GLU A 201 5.79 -6.28 -15.49
N ASN A 202 6.29 -5.04 -15.46
CA ASN A 202 7.59 -4.72 -14.89
C ASN A 202 7.46 -4.38 -13.41
N LEU A 203 8.42 -4.89 -12.61
CA LEU A 203 8.56 -4.58 -11.21
C LEU A 203 9.84 -3.79 -10.98
N LEU A 204 9.74 -2.66 -10.29
CA LEU A 204 10.89 -1.87 -9.85
C LEU A 204 10.92 -1.88 -8.33
N GLY A 205 11.95 -2.47 -7.76
CA GLY A 205 12.20 -2.52 -6.33
C GLY A 205 13.18 -1.45 -5.88
N TYR A 206 12.91 -0.81 -4.74
CA TYR A 206 13.85 0.09 -4.07
C TYR A 206 14.14 -0.46 -2.68
N ASP A 207 15.41 -0.71 -2.37
CA ASP A 207 15.88 -1.26 -1.08
C ASP A 207 16.43 -0.20 -0.11
N GLY A 208 16.41 1.07 -0.51
CA GLY A 208 16.97 2.20 0.23
C GLY A 208 18.26 2.75 -0.37
N ASN A 209 18.94 1.97 -1.22
CA ASN A 209 20.18 2.37 -1.88
C ASN A 209 20.08 2.31 -3.42
N PHE A 210 19.46 1.27 -3.95
CA PHE A 210 19.39 1.01 -5.39
C PHE A 210 17.95 0.74 -5.85
N ILE A 211 17.67 1.16 -7.08
CA ILE A 211 16.47 0.74 -7.81
C ILE A 211 16.88 -0.47 -8.66
N VAL A 212 16.16 -1.58 -8.51
CA VAL A 212 16.41 -2.85 -9.19
C VAL A 212 15.16 -3.27 -9.96
N ASN A 213 15.35 -3.86 -11.14
CA ASN A 213 14.30 -4.38 -12.01
C ASN A 213 14.45 -5.89 -12.16
#